data_0e7f8ea45311f36d898ba4880e64e2b6
#
_entry.id   0e7f8ea45311f36d898ba4880e64e2b6
#
_cell.length_a   1.000
_cell.length_b   1.000
_cell.length_c   1.000
_cell.angle_alpha   90.00
_cell.angle_beta   90.00
_cell.angle_gamma   90.00
#
_symmetry.space_group_name_H-M   'P 1'
#
loop_
_entity.id
_entity.type
_entity.pdbx_description
1 polymer ?
#
loop_
_entity_poly.entity_id
_entity_poly.type
_entity_poly.pdbx_seq_one_letter_code
_entity_poly.pdbx_strand_id
1 'polypeptide(L)' 'MRPEKHSLTLRGHRTSVSLEPEFWQAFRALAAAEGRGLNELAAEIDAGRGAERGLASAIRVHILERLTRARDAVGR' A
#
# COMPACT_ATOMS: atom_id res chain seq x y z
N MET A 1 -4.53 -15.12 10.55
CA MET A 1 -5.61 -14.30 10.02
C MET A 1 -5.57 -14.28 8.50
N ARG A 2 -6.72 -14.38 7.87
CA ARG A 2 -6.77 -14.42 6.40
C ARG A 2 -6.66 -13.05 5.78
N PRO A 3 -5.96 -12.92 4.65
CA PRO A 3 -6.05 -11.70 3.86
C PRO A 3 -7.47 -11.46 3.38
N GLU A 4 -7.87 -10.21 3.35
CA GLU A 4 -9.16 -9.80 2.84
C GLU A 4 -9.00 -9.18 1.47
N LYS A 5 -9.95 -9.46 0.58
CA LYS A 5 -9.91 -8.97 -0.79
C LYS A 5 -10.56 -7.59 -0.86
N HIS A 6 -9.84 -6.63 -1.42
CA HIS A 6 -10.34 -5.27 -1.57
C HIS A 6 -10.23 -4.84 -3.03
N SER A 7 -11.25 -4.15 -3.51
CA SER A 7 -11.25 -3.60 -4.86
C SER A 7 -10.53 -2.27 -4.90
N LEU A 8 -9.72 -2.09 -5.92
CA LEU A 8 -9.03 -0.83 -6.16
C LEU A 8 -9.25 -0.43 -7.62
N THR A 9 -9.20 0.88 -7.90
CA THR A 9 -9.24 1.39 -9.26
C THR A 9 -7.92 2.10 -9.53
N LEU A 10 -7.13 1.56 -10.44
CA LEU A 10 -5.82 2.10 -10.76
C LEU A 10 -5.85 2.64 -12.18
N ARG A 11 -5.82 3.97 -12.30
CA ARG A 11 -5.81 4.65 -13.61
C ARG A 11 -6.93 4.17 -14.52
N GLY A 12 -8.13 4.06 -13.95
CA GLY A 12 -9.31 3.65 -14.69
C GLY A 12 -9.51 2.15 -14.82
N HIS A 13 -8.60 1.34 -14.31
CA HIS A 13 -8.72 -0.11 -14.36
C HIS A 13 -9.07 -0.66 -12.99
N ARG A 14 -10.06 -1.54 -12.94
CA ARG A 14 -10.41 -2.19 -11.69
C ARG A 14 -9.49 -3.39 -11.46
N THR A 15 -9.04 -3.51 -10.23
CA THR A 15 -8.27 -4.66 -9.80
C THR A 15 -8.66 -4.99 -8.37
N SER A 16 -8.15 -6.09 -7.85
CA SER A 16 -8.35 -6.42 -6.46
C SER A 16 -7.02 -6.79 -5.84
N VAL A 17 -6.93 -6.59 -4.53
CA VAL A 17 -5.73 -6.94 -3.78
C VAL A 17 -6.18 -7.63 -2.50
N SER A 18 -5.45 -8.66 -2.10
CA SER A 18 -5.72 -9.37 -0.85
C SER A 18 -4.65 -8.97 0.16
N LEU A 19 -5.11 -8.37 1.25
CA LEU A 19 -4.24 -7.91 2.33
C LEU A 19 -4.85 -8.29 3.67
N GLU A 20 -4.00 -8.62 4.61
CA GLU A 20 -4.46 -8.79 6.00
C GLU A 20 -5.08 -7.47 6.48
N PRO A 21 -6.08 -7.54 7.37
CA PRO A 21 -6.72 -6.32 7.84
C PRO A 21 -5.74 -5.29 8.40
N GLU A 22 -4.70 -5.74 9.07
CA GLU A 22 -3.68 -4.86 9.63
C GLU A 22 -2.96 -4.06 8.53
N PHE A 23 -2.61 -4.75 7.44
CA PHE A 23 -1.96 -4.08 6.31
C PHE A 23 -2.94 -3.14 5.59
N TRP A 24 -4.18 -3.54 5.45
CA TRP A 24 -5.18 -2.69 4.81
C TRP A 24 -5.38 -1.40 5.60
N GLN A 25 -5.50 -1.51 6.92
CA GLN A 25 -5.67 -0.32 7.76
C GLN A 25 -4.43 0.56 7.75
N ALA A 26 -3.24 -0.04 7.77
CA ALA A 26 -2.00 0.73 7.69
C ALA A 26 -1.89 1.45 6.35
N PHE A 27 -2.31 0.81 5.27
CA PHE A 27 -2.31 1.40 3.94
C PHE A 27 -3.25 2.62 3.88
N ARG A 28 -4.46 2.47 4.41
CA ARG A 28 -5.42 3.57 4.46
C ARG A 28 -4.90 4.73 5.31
N ALA A 29 -4.33 4.42 6.46
CA ALA A 29 -3.77 5.44 7.34
C ALA A 29 -2.61 6.19 6.67
N LEU A 30 -1.78 5.47 5.94
CA LEU A 30 -0.66 6.07 5.24
C LEU A 30 -1.14 7.03 4.15
N ALA A 31 -2.13 6.62 3.36
CA ALA A 31 -2.69 7.48 2.33
C ALA A 31 -3.28 8.76 2.95
N ALA A 32 -4.03 8.61 4.04
CA ALA A 32 -4.62 9.74 4.74
C ALA A 32 -3.54 10.69 5.27
N ALA A 33 -2.48 10.14 5.85
CA ALA A 33 -1.38 10.94 6.39
C ALA A 33 -0.67 11.74 5.29
N GLU A 34 -0.61 11.20 4.08
CA GLU A 34 0.01 11.88 2.95
C GLU A 34 -0.97 12.78 2.19
N GLY A 35 -2.21 12.85 2.63
CA GLY A 35 -3.22 13.66 1.95
C GLY A 35 -3.56 13.14 0.56
N ARG A 36 -3.46 11.85 0.33
CA ARG A 36 -3.65 11.24 -0.99
C ARG A 36 -4.84 10.29 -0.98
N GLY A 37 -5.47 10.17 -2.14
CA GLY A 37 -6.50 9.15 -2.31
C GLY A 37 -5.88 7.76 -2.29
N LEU A 38 -6.65 6.78 -1.77
CA LEU A 38 -6.16 5.42 -1.65
C LEU A 38 -5.82 4.82 -3.02
N ASN A 39 -6.68 5.01 -4.01
CA ASN A 39 -6.42 4.51 -5.35
C ASN A 39 -5.22 5.21 -6.00
N GLU A 40 -5.03 6.47 -5.70
CA GLU A 40 -3.89 7.23 -6.20
C GLU A 40 -2.59 6.66 -5.66
N LEU A 41 -2.53 6.40 -4.36
CA LEU A 41 -1.33 5.81 -3.76
C LEU A 41 -1.10 4.41 -4.30
N ALA A 42 -2.17 3.62 -4.43
CA ALA A 42 -2.05 2.27 -4.98
C ALA A 42 -1.52 2.28 -6.42
N ALA A 43 -1.98 3.23 -7.24
CA ALA A 43 -1.52 3.36 -8.62
C ALA A 43 -0.03 3.69 -8.69
N GLU A 44 0.44 4.55 -7.80
CA GLU A 44 1.85 4.90 -7.73
C GLU A 44 2.70 3.68 -7.35
N ILE A 45 2.25 2.92 -6.35
CA ILE A 45 2.94 1.71 -5.92
C ILE A 45 2.96 0.68 -7.06
N ASP A 46 1.83 0.52 -7.74
CA ASP A 46 1.72 -0.42 -8.86
C ASP A 46 2.69 -0.06 -9.99
N ALA A 47 2.80 1.22 -10.30
CA ALA A 47 3.68 1.68 -11.37
C ALA A 47 5.15 1.40 -11.06
N GLY A 48 5.52 1.42 -9.78
CA GLY A 48 6.91 1.23 -9.38
C GLY A 48 7.30 -0.20 -8.97
N ARG A 49 6.34 -1.15 -9.01
CA ARG A 49 6.61 -2.47 -8.43
C ARG A 49 7.43 -3.41 -9.30
N GLY A 50 7.47 -3.16 -10.59
CA GLY A 50 8.11 -4.08 -11.50
C GLY A 50 7.24 -5.32 -11.78
N ALA A 51 7.61 -6.09 -12.82
CA ALA A 51 6.82 -7.22 -13.28
C ALA A 51 6.87 -8.43 -12.34
N GLU A 52 7.91 -8.53 -11.53
CA GLU A 52 8.15 -9.71 -10.70
C GLU A 52 7.38 -9.71 -9.39
N ARG A 53 6.94 -8.55 -8.94
CA ARG A 53 6.30 -8.42 -7.63
C ARG A 53 4.81 -8.13 -7.81
N GLY A 54 3.97 -8.90 -7.15
CA GLY A 54 2.53 -8.65 -7.16
C GLY A 54 2.18 -7.38 -6.39
N LEU A 55 0.99 -6.85 -6.65
CA LEU A 55 0.55 -5.61 -6.02
C LEU A 55 0.46 -5.72 -4.50
N ALA A 56 -0.09 -6.82 -3.98
CA ALA A 56 -0.19 -7.00 -2.53
C ALA A 56 1.18 -6.96 -1.87
N SER A 57 2.15 -7.65 -2.47
CA SER A 57 3.52 -7.66 -1.95
C SER A 57 4.12 -6.26 -2.01
N ALA A 58 3.90 -5.55 -3.11
CA ALA A 58 4.43 -4.19 -3.27
C ALA A 58 3.84 -3.24 -2.22
N ILE A 59 2.55 -3.38 -1.92
CA ILE A 59 1.91 -2.55 -0.89
C ILE A 59 2.51 -2.86 0.49
N ARG A 60 2.69 -4.14 0.82
CA ARG A 60 3.29 -4.53 2.11
C ARG A 60 4.70 -3.95 2.26
N VAL A 61 5.50 -4.07 1.21
CA VAL A 61 6.88 -3.55 1.24
C VAL A 61 6.87 -2.03 1.36
N HIS A 62 5.97 -1.35 0.64
CA HIS A 62 5.85 0.10 0.73
C HIS A 62 5.54 0.54 2.15
N ILE A 63 4.57 -0.13 2.80
CA ILE A 63 4.21 0.16 4.19
C ILE A 63 5.41 -0.03 5.11
N LEU A 64 6.10 -1.15 4.95
CA LEU A 64 7.28 -1.44 5.76
C LEU A 64 8.35 -0.36 5.61
N GLU A 65 8.63 0.05 4.38
CA GLU A 65 9.62 1.07 4.12
C GLU A 65 9.25 2.41 4.76
N ARG A 66 7.98 2.78 4.69
CA ARG A 66 7.51 4.03 5.29
C ARG A 66 7.59 4.01 6.81
N LEU A 67 7.19 2.90 7.42
CA LEU A 67 7.25 2.76 8.87
C LEU A 67 8.70 2.72 9.35
N THR A 68 9.57 2.05 8.62
CA THR A 68 11.00 1.99 8.97
C THR A 68 11.62 3.37 8.88
N ARG A 69 11.29 4.12 7.85
CA ARG A 69 11.79 5.49 7.67
C ARG A 69 11.33 6.39 8.81
N ALA A 70 10.06 6.30 9.20
CA ALA A 70 9.51 7.08 10.29
C ALA A 70 10.21 6.73 11.62
N ARG A 71 10.44 5.44 11.87
CA ARG A 71 11.15 4.99 13.06
C ARG A 71 12.57 5.54 13.10
N ASP A 72 13.27 5.46 11.99
CA ASP A 72 14.66 5.91 11.92
C ASP A 72 14.76 7.43 12.13
N ALA A 73 13.80 8.18 11.59
CA ALA A 73 13.77 9.63 11.79
C ALA A 73 13.54 10.01 13.25
N VAL A 74 12.67 9.27 13.96
CA VAL A 74 12.36 9.52 15.35
C VAL A 74 13.46 9.00 16.27
N GLY A 75 14.11 7.92 15.88
CA GLY A 75 15.12 7.25 16.70
C GLY A 75 16.47 7.93 16.77
N ARG A 76 16.60 9.13 16.24
CA ARG A 76 17.89 9.85 16.24
C ARG A 76 18.07 10.78 17.42
#